data_89b91275cc248bd6b3c12af3439fa25d
#
_entry.id   89b91275cc248bd6b3c12af3439fa25d
#
_cell.length_a   1.000
_cell.length_b   1.000
_cell.length_c   1.000
_cell.angle_alpha   90.00
_cell.angle_beta   90.00
_cell.angle_gamma   90.00
#
_symmetry.space_group_name_H-M   'P 1'
#
loop_
_entity.id
_entity.type
_entity.pdbx_description
1 polymer ?
#
loop_
_entity_poly.entity_id
_entity_poly.type
_entity_poly.pdbx_seq_one_letter_code
_entity_poly.pdbx_strand_id
1 'polypeptide(L)'
;MLTRQFTADPVTGWKSVFAVGHHVQHINGLTELESKGLLDWFVRLIVDNHDLQVRLKWKDANDLAIWDNRSVYHAATPDYLNQGLGERTGQRAVSLGERPYLDPSSTGRREALAAQNAA
;
A
#
# COMPACT_ATOMS: atom_id res chain seq x y z
N MET A 1 2.55 11.70 -14.10
CA MET A 1 3.05 12.84 -13.30
C MET A 1 2.56 12.66 -11.86
N LEU A 2 3.40 12.11 -11.00
CA LEU A 2 3.07 11.91 -9.59
C LEU A 2 3.91 12.87 -8.74
N THR A 3 3.29 13.96 -8.34
CA THR A 3 3.91 15.02 -7.51
C THR A 3 3.70 14.80 -6.01
N ARG A 4 3.03 13.70 -5.60
CA ARG A 4 2.63 13.51 -4.21
C ARG A 4 2.88 12.07 -3.79
N GLN A 5 4.03 11.82 -3.20
CA GLN A 5 4.36 10.50 -2.65
C GLN A 5 4.05 10.36 -1.17
N PHE A 6 3.91 11.49 -0.47
CA PHE A 6 3.48 11.51 0.93
C PHE A 6 2.07 12.09 1.00
N THR A 7 1.19 11.37 1.65
CA THR A 7 -0.20 11.76 1.83
C THR A 7 -0.63 11.49 3.27
N ALA A 8 -1.62 12.23 3.73
CA ALA A 8 -2.31 11.86 4.95
C ALA A 8 -3.43 10.88 4.61
N ASP A 9 -3.50 9.80 5.35
CA ASP A 9 -4.65 8.89 5.30
C ASP A 9 -5.88 9.62 5.86
N PRO A 10 -6.99 9.71 5.13
CA PRO A 10 -8.13 10.53 5.52
C PRO A 10 -8.88 10.01 6.76
N VAL A 11 -8.67 8.76 7.14
CA VAL A 11 -9.31 8.14 8.31
C VAL A 11 -8.46 8.31 9.56
N THR A 12 -7.16 8.04 9.45
CA THR A 12 -6.24 8.09 10.59
C THR A 12 -5.55 9.43 10.74
N GLY A 13 -5.48 10.24 9.69
CA GLY A 13 -4.69 11.46 9.61
C GLY A 13 -3.18 11.23 9.57
N TRP A 14 -2.73 9.98 9.50
CA TRP A 14 -1.30 9.67 9.52
C TRP A 14 -0.65 9.86 8.16
N LYS A 15 0.55 10.39 8.19
CA LYS A 15 1.39 10.54 7.00
C LYS A 15 1.85 9.19 6.49
N SER A 16 1.64 8.93 5.22
CA SER A 16 2.03 7.69 4.55
C SER A 16 2.67 7.95 3.20
N VAL A 17 3.33 6.93 2.65
CA VAL A 17 3.80 6.93 1.26
C VAL A 17 2.71 6.31 0.41
N PHE A 18 2.18 7.09 -0.52
CA PHE A 18 1.14 6.65 -1.45
C PHE A 18 1.72 6.40 -2.84
N ALA A 19 1.12 5.47 -3.56
CA ALA A 19 1.48 5.15 -4.94
C ALA A 19 2.94 4.69 -5.10
N VAL A 20 3.25 3.53 -4.54
CA VAL A 20 4.50 2.78 -4.75
C VAL A 20 4.22 1.59 -5.68
N GLY A 21 5.23 1.11 -6.37
CA GLY A 21 5.16 -0.05 -7.25
C GLY A 21 5.06 0.34 -8.73
N HIS A 22 4.59 -0.58 -9.56
CA HIS A 22 4.67 -0.48 -11.03
C HIS A 22 3.86 0.68 -11.65
N HIS A 23 2.96 1.29 -10.91
CA HIS A 23 2.21 2.47 -11.38
C HIS A 23 3.01 3.77 -11.33
N VAL A 24 4.10 3.79 -10.57
CA VAL A 24 4.94 4.97 -10.39
C VAL A 24 6.15 4.87 -11.31
N GLN A 25 6.29 5.82 -12.21
CA GLN A 25 7.38 5.82 -13.18
C GLN A 25 8.61 6.60 -12.71
N HIS A 26 8.41 7.74 -12.07
CA HIS A 26 9.51 8.57 -11.57
C HIS A 26 9.06 9.52 -10.46
N ILE A 27 10.03 10.07 -9.74
CA ILE A 27 9.85 11.10 -8.72
C ILE A 27 10.30 12.44 -9.30
N ASN A 28 9.40 13.42 -9.31
CA ASN A 28 9.73 14.74 -9.83
C ASN A 28 10.83 15.41 -8.98
N GLY A 29 11.78 16.05 -9.65
CA GLY A 29 12.90 16.74 -9.01
C GLY A 29 14.11 15.85 -8.71
N LEU A 30 14.05 14.57 -9.03
CA LEU A 30 15.16 13.64 -8.95
C LEU A 30 15.65 13.22 -10.35
N THR A 31 16.91 12.85 -10.45
CA THR A 31 17.44 12.18 -11.65
C THR A 31 16.79 10.79 -11.79
N GLU A 32 16.89 10.21 -12.95
CA GLU A 32 16.34 8.87 -13.22
C GLU A 32 16.91 7.82 -12.26
N LEU A 33 18.23 7.87 -12.02
CA LEU A 33 18.91 6.91 -11.14
C LEU A 33 18.49 7.08 -9.67
N GLU A 34 18.41 8.30 -9.17
CA GLU A 34 17.93 8.58 -7.82
C GLU A 34 16.47 8.17 -7.64
N SER A 35 15.63 8.50 -8.61
CA SER A 35 14.22 8.16 -8.62
C SER A 35 14.03 6.64 -8.57
N LYS A 36 14.73 5.91 -9.44
CA LYS A 36 14.68 4.45 -9.46
C LYS A 36 15.14 3.85 -8.13
N GLY A 37 16.28 4.31 -7.60
CA GLY A 37 16.81 3.82 -6.33
C GLY A 37 15.83 4.00 -5.17
N LEU A 38 15.17 5.14 -5.10
CA LEU A 38 14.20 5.45 -4.04
C LEU A 38 12.90 4.65 -4.21
N LEU A 39 12.40 4.49 -5.43
CA LEU A 39 11.22 3.67 -5.70
C LEU A 39 11.46 2.20 -5.39
N ASP A 40 12.60 1.65 -5.78
CA ASP A 40 13.00 0.29 -5.45
C ASP A 40 13.11 0.09 -3.93
N TRP A 41 13.64 1.08 -3.22
CA TRP A 41 13.72 1.04 -1.76
C TRP A 41 12.32 1.02 -1.10
N PHE A 42 11.39 1.84 -1.56
CA PHE A 42 10.01 1.81 -1.05
C PHE A 42 9.35 0.45 -1.25
N VAL A 43 9.57 -0.20 -2.39
CA VAL A 43 9.06 -1.56 -2.62
C VAL A 43 9.68 -2.55 -1.64
N ARG A 44 10.99 -2.46 -1.39
CA ARG A 44 11.67 -3.31 -0.42
C ARG A 44 11.17 -3.13 1.01
N LEU A 45 10.80 -1.94 1.42
CA LEU A 45 10.18 -1.71 2.74
C LEU A 45 8.89 -2.53 2.93
N ILE A 46 8.19 -2.85 1.85
CA ILE A 46 6.99 -3.70 1.89
C ILE A 46 7.37 -5.18 1.81
N VAL A 47 8.23 -5.53 0.85
CA VAL A 47 8.54 -6.93 0.51
C VAL A 47 9.44 -7.60 1.55
N ASP A 48 10.41 -6.86 2.11
CA ASP A 48 11.41 -7.41 3.04
C ASP A 48 10.94 -7.37 4.51
N ASN A 49 9.85 -6.66 4.82
CA ASN A 49 9.31 -6.57 6.18
C ASN A 49 8.10 -7.49 6.35
N HIS A 50 8.35 -8.73 6.70
CA HIS A 50 7.32 -9.77 6.84
C HIS A 50 6.34 -9.50 7.98
N ASP A 51 6.71 -8.75 8.99
CA ASP A 51 5.86 -8.29 10.08
C ASP A 51 4.78 -7.29 9.63
N LEU A 52 4.93 -6.67 8.46
CA LEU A 52 3.95 -5.79 7.85
C LEU A 52 3.02 -6.50 6.87
N GLN A 53 3.17 -7.80 6.69
CA GLN A 53 2.45 -8.57 5.70
C GLN A 53 1.40 -9.48 6.34
N VAL A 54 0.23 -9.50 5.71
CA VAL A 54 -0.84 -10.45 6.02
C VAL A 54 -1.15 -11.24 4.77
N ARG A 55 -1.29 -12.56 4.92
CA ARG A 55 -1.66 -13.44 3.83
C ARG A 55 -3.07 -13.98 4.02
N LEU A 56 -3.96 -13.62 3.12
CA LEU A 56 -5.31 -14.19 3.06
C LEU A 56 -5.29 -15.45 2.20
N LYS A 57 -5.74 -16.56 2.76
CA LYS A 57 -5.99 -17.79 2.02
C LYS A 57 -7.49 -17.92 1.78
N TRP A 58 -7.91 -17.90 0.53
CA TRP A 58 -9.27 -18.23 0.14
C TRP A 58 -9.55 -19.71 0.45
N LYS A 59 -10.63 -20.00 1.13
CA LYS A 59 -11.00 -21.36 1.56
C LYS A 59 -12.21 -21.87 0.83
N ASP A 60 -13.25 -21.05 0.76
CA ASP A 60 -14.56 -21.44 0.28
C ASP A 60 -15.04 -20.57 -0.88
N ALA A 61 -15.98 -21.09 -1.64
CA ALA A 61 -16.70 -20.29 -2.62
C ALA A 61 -17.47 -19.17 -1.90
N ASN A 62 -17.46 -17.98 -2.46
CA ASN A 62 -18.06 -16.76 -1.92
C ASN A 62 -17.32 -16.13 -0.72
N ASP A 63 -16.11 -16.56 -0.42
CA ASP A 63 -15.25 -15.79 0.50
C ASP A 63 -15.11 -14.35 0.01
N LEU A 64 -15.19 -13.40 0.94
CA LEU A 64 -15.09 -11.97 0.68
C LEU A 64 -13.90 -11.36 1.43
N ALA A 65 -13.07 -10.61 0.70
CA ALA A 65 -12.03 -9.80 1.29
C ALA A 65 -12.29 -8.32 0.99
N ILE A 66 -12.19 -7.48 2.02
CA ILE A 66 -12.34 -6.03 1.91
C ILE A 66 -11.07 -5.38 2.41
N TRP A 67 -10.52 -4.46 1.63
CA TRP A 67 -9.35 -3.68 2.02
C TRP A 67 -9.44 -2.25 1.51
N ASP A 68 -8.76 -1.35 2.19
CA ASP A 68 -8.64 0.04 1.80
C ASP A 68 -7.34 0.28 1.02
N ASN A 69 -7.45 0.54 -0.27
CA ASN A 69 -6.31 0.83 -1.14
C ASN A 69 -5.54 2.11 -0.76
N ARG A 70 -6.06 2.94 0.14
CA ARG A 70 -5.36 4.13 0.64
C ARG A 70 -4.32 3.79 1.70
N SER A 71 -4.47 2.66 2.37
CA SER A 71 -3.65 2.25 3.51
C SER A 71 -2.88 0.95 3.30
N VAL A 72 -3.26 0.11 2.34
CA VAL A 72 -2.61 -1.18 2.11
C VAL A 72 -2.25 -1.42 0.65
N TYR A 73 -1.15 -2.12 0.44
CA TYR A 73 -0.79 -2.71 -0.84
C TYR A 73 -1.26 -4.16 -0.89
N HIS A 74 -1.61 -4.63 -2.05
CA HIS A 74 -2.04 -6.02 -2.22
C HIS A 74 -1.52 -6.62 -3.52
N ALA A 75 -1.30 -7.92 -3.50
CA ALA A 75 -0.91 -8.68 -4.69
C ALA A 75 -1.58 -10.05 -4.68
N ALA A 76 -1.95 -10.52 -5.86
CA ALA A 76 -2.35 -11.89 -6.04
C ALA A 76 -1.09 -12.76 -6.13
N THR A 77 -0.93 -13.68 -5.18
CA THR A 77 0.24 -14.55 -5.16
C THR A 77 0.08 -15.72 -6.15
N PRO A 78 1.14 -16.11 -6.88
CA PRO A 78 1.07 -17.16 -7.91
C PRO A 78 1.24 -18.57 -7.36
N ASP A 79 1.31 -18.77 -6.07
CA ASP A 79 1.62 -20.03 -5.41
C ASP A 79 0.58 -21.14 -5.62
N TYR A 80 -0.59 -20.80 -6.15
CA TYR A 80 -1.63 -21.78 -6.52
C TYR A 80 -1.35 -22.48 -7.86
N LEU A 81 -0.51 -21.92 -8.72
CA LEU A 81 -0.36 -22.35 -10.12
C LEU A 81 0.11 -23.79 -10.30
N ASN A 82 0.83 -24.36 -9.33
CA ASN A 82 1.41 -25.69 -9.42
C ASN A 82 0.81 -26.67 -8.41
N GLN A 83 -0.34 -26.34 -7.82
CA GLN A 83 -0.95 -27.16 -6.76
C GLN A 83 -2.10 -28.04 -7.24
N GLY A 84 -2.43 -28.04 -8.54
CA GLY A 84 -3.53 -28.84 -9.10
C GLY A 84 -4.92 -28.43 -8.57
N LEU A 85 -5.06 -27.20 -8.08
CA LEU A 85 -6.28 -26.71 -7.44
C LEU A 85 -7.36 -26.22 -8.43
N GLY A 86 -7.13 -26.40 -9.72
CA GLY A 86 -8.05 -25.94 -10.74
C GLY A 86 -7.94 -24.44 -11.03
N GLU A 87 -8.94 -23.92 -11.72
CA GLU A 87 -8.99 -22.51 -12.11
C GLU A 87 -9.38 -21.62 -10.92
N ARG A 88 -8.65 -20.52 -10.75
CA ARG A 88 -8.95 -19.48 -9.77
C ARG A 88 -9.68 -18.34 -10.45
N THR A 89 -10.93 -18.14 -10.10
CA THR A 89 -11.74 -17.01 -10.55
C THR A 89 -12.11 -16.11 -9.38
N GLY A 90 -12.28 -14.82 -9.65
CA GLY A 90 -12.73 -13.89 -8.64
C GLY A 90 -13.34 -12.66 -9.27
N GLN A 91 -14.27 -12.03 -8.58
CA GLN A 91 -14.87 -10.76 -8.97
C GLN A 91 -14.41 -9.67 -8.02
N ARG A 92 -14.26 -8.46 -8.53
CA ARG A 92 -13.87 -7.29 -7.75
C ARG A 92 -14.81 -6.14 -8.00
N ALA A 93 -15.31 -5.55 -6.93
CA ALA A 93 -15.95 -4.24 -6.94
C ALA A 93 -15.01 -3.21 -6.30
N VAL A 94 -14.90 -2.02 -6.87
CA VAL A 94 -14.06 -0.94 -6.35
C VAL A 94 -14.92 0.31 -6.23
N SER A 95 -14.94 0.90 -5.03
CA SER A 95 -15.52 2.22 -4.81
C SER A 95 -14.46 3.30 -5.00
N LEU A 96 -14.89 4.48 -5.41
CA LEU A 96 -14.05 5.67 -5.42
C LEU A 96 -14.11 6.33 -4.04
N GLY A 97 -12.96 6.44 -3.40
CA GLY A 97 -12.81 7.16 -2.15
C GLY A 97 -12.29 8.58 -2.35
N GLU A 98 -11.99 9.26 -1.25
CA GLU A 98 -11.37 10.56 -1.27
C GLU A 98 -9.99 10.54 -1.95
N ARG A 99 -9.71 11.61 -2.69
CA ARG A 99 -8.39 11.76 -3.30
C ARG A 99 -7.34 12.03 -2.23
N PRO A 100 -6.27 11.21 -2.15
CA PRO A 100 -5.18 11.46 -1.22
C PRO A 100 -4.55 12.84 -1.43
N TYR A 101 -4.25 13.55 -0.36
CA TYR A 101 -3.60 14.86 -0.39
C TYR A 101 -2.47 14.93 0.64
N LEU A 102 -1.51 15.81 0.39
CA LEU A 102 -0.46 16.09 1.36
C LEU A 102 -0.99 17.10 2.38
N ASP A 103 -1.03 16.69 3.64
CA ASP A 103 -1.20 17.59 4.77
C ASP A 103 0.15 17.79 5.45
N PRO A 104 0.76 18.99 5.37
CA PRO A 104 2.04 19.27 5.99
C PRO A 104 2.03 19.13 7.52
N SER A 105 0.86 19.31 8.15
CA SER A 105 0.68 19.20 9.61
C SER A 105 0.49 17.76 10.09
N SER A 106 0.26 16.81 9.18
CA SER A 106 0.08 15.41 9.56
C SER A 106 1.36 14.81 10.13
N THR A 107 1.23 13.92 11.09
CA THR A 107 2.32 13.20 11.75
C THR A 107 2.38 11.75 11.28
N GLY A 108 3.53 11.10 11.47
CA GLY A 108 3.64 9.66 11.27
C GLY A 108 2.92 8.88 12.38
N ARG A 109 2.57 7.62 12.12
CA ARG A 109 1.90 6.75 13.10
C ARG A 109 2.63 6.70 14.45
N ARG A 110 3.96 6.58 14.44
CA ARG A 110 4.78 6.51 15.67
C ARG A 110 4.63 7.77 16.53
N GLU A 111 4.72 8.92 15.91
CA GLU A 111 4.59 10.22 16.59
C GLU A 111 3.18 10.41 17.15
N ALA A 112 2.16 10.09 16.37
CA ALA A 112 0.77 10.17 16.80
C ALA A 112 0.49 9.27 18.01
N LEU A 113 0.93 8.02 17.99
CA LEU A 113 0.76 7.09 19.10
C LEU A 113 1.57 7.50 20.35
N ALA A 114 2.78 8.05 20.18
CA ALA A 114 3.56 8.56 21.29
C ALA A 114 2.88 9.73 21.98
N ALA A 115 2.28 10.65 21.23
CA ALA A 115 1.52 11.76 21.78
C ALA A 115 0.25 11.31 22.54
N GLN A 116 -0.45 10.30 22.04
CA GLN A 116 -1.61 9.71 22.72
C GLN A 116 -1.25 9.06 24.07
N ASN A 117 -0.09 8.41 24.15
CA ASN A 117 0.37 7.74 25.36
C ASN A 117 0.97 8.71 26.41
N ALA A 118 1.26 9.94 26.01
CA ALA A 118 1.82 10.98 26.87
C ALA A 118 0.75 11.92 27.46
N ALA A 119 -0.49 11.82 27.02
CA ALA A 119 -1.64 12.59 27.47
C ALA A 119 -2.45 11.84 28.52
#